data_9095801f4bff36fd068a584f59fb50a4
#
_entry.id   9095801f4bff36fd068a584f59fb50a4
#
_cell.length_a   1.000
_cell.length_b   1.000
_cell.length_c   1.000
_cell.angle_alpha   90.00
_cell.angle_beta   90.00
_cell.angle_gamma   90.00
#
_symmetry.space_group_name_H-M   'P 1'
#
loop_
_entity.id
_entity.type
_entity.pdbx_description
1 polymer ?
#
loop_
_entity_poly.entity_id
_entity_poly.type
_entity_poly.pdbx_seq_one_letter_code
_entity_poly.pdbx_strand_id
1 'polypeptide(L)'
;AVSAVFHDVLIVLGIFSLTYKIMPFNMEINQAFIAALLTVIGYSLNDTVVVFDRIREFFRIHSSWDSETTVNTALNSTLSRTLNTSLTTLIVLLAIFIFGGESIRGFMFALIIGVMVGTYSSVFIATPIMFDSYKNKN
;
A
#
# COMPACT_ATOMS: atom_id res chain seq x y z
N ALA A 1 2.45 -6.21 -8.97
CA ALA A 1 1.20 -5.84 -8.26
C ALA A 1 0.68 -6.97 -7.37
N VAL A 2 0.37 -8.15 -7.92
CA VAL A 2 -0.23 -9.28 -7.18
C VAL A 2 0.60 -9.69 -5.96
N SER A 3 1.93 -9.82 -6.11
CA SER A 3 2.82 -10.18 -5.01
C SER A 3 2.82 -9.15 -3.88
N ALA A 4 2.74 -7.87 -4.20
CA ALA A 4 2.65 -6.80 -3.22
C ALA A 4 1.32 -6.85 -2.46
N VAL A 5 0.21 -7.06 -3.15
CA VAL A 5 -1.12 -7.22 -2.53
C VAL A 5 -1.15 -8.42 -1.59
N PHE A 6 -0.61 -9.55 -2.01
CA PHE A 6 -0.54 -10.75 -1.17
C PHE A 6 0.27 -10.49 0.11
N HIS A 7 1.41 -9.84 -0.02
CA HIS A 7 2.22 -9.39 1.12
C HIS A 7 1.44 -8.47 2.06
N ASP A 8 0.73 -7.49 1.51
CA ASP A 8 -0.01 -6.50 2.31
C ASP A 8 -1.14 -7.16 3.12
N VAL A 9 -1.89 -8.05 2.49
CA VAL A 9 -2.95 -8.81 3.15
C VAL A 9 -2.38 -9.69 4.27
N LEU A 10 -1.27 -10.38 4.03
CA LEU A 10 -0.62 -11.20 5.05
C LEU A 10 -0.13 -10.38 6.25
N ILE A 11 0.42 -9.19 6.00
CA ILE A 11 0.87 -8.30 7.10
C ILE A 11 -0.31 -7.78 7.91
N VAL A 12 -1.38 -7.34 7.26
CA VAL A 12 -2.58 -6.87 7.97
C VAL A 12 -3.18 -7.98 8.82
N LEU A 13 -3.33 -9.19 8.27
CA LEU A 13 -3.79 -10.36 9.01
C LEU A 13 -2.86 -10.72 10.18
N GLY A 14 -1.55 -10.69 9.94
CA GLY A 14 -0.54 -11.00 10.95
C GLY A 14 -0.57 -10.01 12.13
N ILE A 15 -0.55 -8.71 11.85
CA ILE A 15 -0.61 -7.67 12.88
C ILE A 15 -1.95 -7.74 13.62
N PHE A 16 -3.05 -7.90 12.91
CA PHE A 16 -4.37 -8.03 13.51
C PHE A 16 -4.44 -9.24 14.46
N SER A 17 -3.91 -10.37 14.05
CA SER A 17 -3.85 -11.59 14.85
C SER A 17 -2.94 -11.43 16.10
N LEU A 18 -1.77 -10.79 15.94
CA LEU A 18 -0.83 -10.57 17.03
C LEU A 18 -1.36 -9.58 18.08
N THR A 19 -2.09 -8.57 17.65
CA THR A 19 -2.61 -7.51 18.51
C THR A 19 -3.99 -7.82 19.10
N TYR A 20 -4.64 -8.86 18.65
CA TYR A 20 -5.99 -9.27 19.07
C TYR A 20 -6.19 -9.33 20.59
N LYS A 21 -5.20 -9.82 21.34
CA LYS A 21 -5.27 -9.96 22.80
C LYS A 21 -4.79 -8.72 23.58
N ILE A 22 -4.13 -7.79 22.90
CA ILE A 22 -3.44 -6.66 23.52
C ILE A 22 -4.29 -5.39 23.42
N MET A 23 -5.05 -5.24 22.35
CA MET A 23 -5.81 -4.03 22.09
C MET A 23 -7.10 -3.95 22.93
N PRO A 24 -7.43 -2.77 23.47
CA PRO A 24 -8.57 -2.56 24.35
C PRO A 24 -9.92 -2.42 23.60
N PHE A 25 -9.99 -2.76 22.33
CA PHE A 25 -11.18 -2.70 21.48
C PHE A 25 -11.43 -4.02 20.77
N ASN A 26 -12.65 -4.21 20.28
CA ASN A 26 -13.03 -5.44 19.59
C ASN A 26 -12.30 -5.58 18.25
N MET A 27 -11.61 -6.71 18.07
CA MET A 27 -10.84 -7.07 16.89
C MET A 27 -11.36 -8.38 16.26
N GLU A 28 -12.67 -8.49 16.10
CA GLU A 28 -13.27 -9.65 15.46
C GLU A 28 -13.05 -9.66 13.95
N ILE A 29 -12.79 -10.85 13.40
CA ILE A 29 -12.79 -11.08 11.95
C ILE A 29 -14.25 -11.25 11.51
N ASN A 30 -14.90 -10.14 11.26
CA ASN A 30 -16.29 -10.04 10.83
C ASN A 30 -16.40 -9.45 9.41
N GLN A 31 -17.61 -9.18 8.95
CA GLN A 31 -17.84 -8.57 7.62
C GLN A 31 -17.14 -7.23 7.45
N ALA A 32 -17.07 -6.41 8.51
CA ALA A 32 -16.36 -5.13 8.47
C ALA A 32 -14.85 -5.33 8.25
N PHE A 33 -14.26 -6.31 8.91
CA PHE A 33 -12.85 -6.65 8.71
C PHE A 33 -12.57 -7.13 7.27
N ILE A 34 -13.45 -7.95 6.69
CA ILE A 34 -13.33 -8.38 5.29
C ILE A 34 -13.45 -7.18 4.35
N ALA A 35 -14.37 -6.26 4.62
CA ALA A 35 -14.49 -5.01 3.86
C ALA A 35 -13.22 -4.15 3.98
N ALA A 36 -12.59 -4.09 5.16
CA ALA A 36 -11.31 -3.42 5.34
C ALA A 36 -10.21 -4.05 4.48
N LEU A 37 -10.08 -5.37 4.46
CA LEU A 37 -9.11 -6.07 3.61
C LEU A 37 -9.32 -5.77 2.12
N LEU A 38 -10.55 -5.81 1.64
CA LEU A 38 -10.87 -5.46 0.25
C LEU A 38 -10.49 -4.01 -0.08
N THR A 39 -10.72 -3.09 0.85
CA THR A 39 -10.34 -1.69 0.72
C THR A 39 -8.82 -1.53 0.66
N VAL A 40 -8.09 -2.24 1.52
CA VAL A 40 -6.62 -2.26 1.53
C VAL A 40 -6.08 -2.80 0.20
N ILE A 41 -6.65 -3.87 -0.32
CA ILE A 41 -6.29 -4.43 -1.64
C ILE A 41 -6.47 -3.39 -2.73
N GLY A 42 -7.62 -2.73 -2.78
CA GLY A 42 -7.91 -1.68 -3.75
C GLY A 42 -6.95 -0.49 -3.63
N TYR A 43 -6.66 -0.07 -2.42
CA TYR A 43 -5.72 1.03 -2.15
C TYR A 43 -4.29 0.69 -2.60
N SER A 44 -3.79 -0.48 -2.24
CA SER A 44 -2.46 -0.96 -2.62
C SER A 44 -2.31 -1.12 -4.13
N LEU A 45 -3.33 -1.67 -4.80
CA LEU A 45 -3.35 -1.78 -6.26
C LEU A 45 -3.32 -0.42 -6.93
N ASN A 46 -4.09 0.54 -6.44
CA ASN A 46 -4.14 1.90 -7.00
C ASN A 46 -2.76 2.58 -6.94
N ASP A 47 -2.10 2.53 -5.79
CA ASP A 47 -0.74 3.09 -5.63
C ASP A 47 0.28 2.39 -6.54
N THR A 48 0.24 1.07 -6.60
CA THR A 48 1.13 0.29 -7.46
C THR A 48 0.94 0.61 -8.94
N VAL A 49 -0.31 0.75 -9.40
CA VAL A 49 -0.63 1.10 -10.79
C VAL A 49 -0.08 2.47 -11.14
N VAL A 50 -0.22 3.47 -10.27
CA VAL A 50 0.31 4.81 -10.49
C VAL A 50 1.82 4.81 -10.64
N VAL A 51 2.53 4.09 -9.78
CA VAL A 51 3.99 3.93 -9.86
C VAL A 51 4.40 3.24 -11.16
N PHE A 52 3.75 2.14 -11.51
CA PHE A 52 4.05 1.38 -12.73
C PHE A 52 3.77 2.17 -14.00
N ASP A 53 2.68 2.92 -14.04
CA ASP A 53 2.32 3.77 -15.17
C ASP A 53 3.39 4.84 -15.40
N ARG A 54 3.86 5.47 -14.31
CA ARG A 54 4.94 6.47 -14.39
C ARG A 54 6.26 5.86 -14.84
N ILE A 55 6.60 4.68 -14.38
CA ILE A 55 7.80 3.99 -14.84
C ILE A 55 7.72 3.67 -16.33
N ARG A 56 6.58 3.17 -16.82
CA ARG A 56 6.36 2.92 -18.25
C ARG A 56 6.46 4.19 -19.10
N GLU A 57 5.91 5.28 -18.62
CA GLU A 57 6.01 6.59 -19.28
C GLU A 57 7.49 7.01 -19.42
N PHE A 58 8.28 6.90 -18.37
CA PHE A 58 9.70 7.24 -18.40
C PHE A 58 10.51 6.35 -19.35
N PHE A 59 10.25 5.06 -19.40
CA PHE A 59 10.87 4.17 -20.37
C PHE A 59 10.55 4.56 -21.82
N ARG A 60 9.35 5.10 -22.05
CA ARG A 60 8.92 5.52 -23.37
C ARG A 60 9.55 6.86 -23.81
N ILE A 61 9.70 7.79 -22.88
CA ILE A 61 10.23 9.14 -23.13
C ILE A 61 11.76 9.11 -23.18
N HIS A 62 12.39 8.35 -22.31
CA HIS A 62 13.85 8.31 -22.13
C HIS A 62 14.43 6.96 -22.57
N SER A 63 14.21 6.57 -23.80
CA SER A 63 14.64 5.27 -24.34
C SER A 63 16.17 5.07 -24.36
N SER A 64 16.94 6.14 -24.23
CA SER A 64 18.42 6.11 -24.16
C SER A 64 18.98 5.96 -22.74
N TRP A 65 18.14 6.04 -21.73
CA TRP A 65 18.58 5.90 -20.33
C TRP A 65 18.72 4.42 -19.96
N ASP A 66 19.63 4.15 -19.03
CA ASP A 66 19.67 2.84 -18.42
C ASP A 66 18.43 2.57 -17.54
N SER A 67 18.11 1.29 -17.38
CA SER A 67 16.89 0.89 -16.68
C SER A 67 16.85 1.34 -15.21
N GLU A 68 17.99 1.36 -14.53
CA GLU A 68 18.09 1.77 -13.14
C GLU A 68 17.82 3.25 -12.96
N THR A 69 18.44 4.10 -13.77
CA THR A 69 18.21 5.55 -13.77
C THR A 69 16.76 5.89 -14.11
N THR A 70 16.17 5.20 -15.08
CA THR A 70 14.79 5.38 -15.48
C THR A 70 13.82 5.08 -14.35
N VAL A 71 13.98 3.94 -13.69
CA VAL A 71 13.11 3.53 -12.57
C VAL A 71 13.27 4.45 -11.38
N ASN A 72 14.50 4.78 -10.97
CA ASN A 72 14.75 5.67 -9.85
C ASN A 72 14.16 7.08 -10.06
N THR A 73 14.33 7.64 -11.25
CA THR A 73 13.79 8.97 -11.58
C THR A 73 12.27 8.95 -11.62
N ALA A 74 11.66 7.92 -12.18
CA ALA A 74 10.22 7.75 -12.20
C ALA A 74 9.64 7.62 -10.78
N LEU A 75 10.27 6.80 -9.92
CA LEU A 75 9.88 6.68 -8.52
C LEU A 75 9.93 8.02 -7.78
N ASN A 76 11.03 8.72 -7.88
CA ASN A 76 11.21 10.03 -7.21
C ASN A 76 10.15 11.03 -7.67
N SER A 77 9.74 10.99 -8.94
CA SER A 77 8.71 11.89 -9.47
C SER A 77 7.30 11.61 -8.93
N THR A 78 7.02 10.38 -8.48
CA THR A 78 5.72 10.00 -7.91
C THR A 78 5.70 9.98 -6.40
N LEU A 79 6.86 9.96 -5.75
CA LEU A 79 6.99 9.75 -4.31
C LEU A 79 6.22 10.81 -3.49
N SER A 80 6.33 12.08 -3.86
CA SER A 80 5.62 13.18 -3.20
C SER A 80 4.10 13.00 -3.27
N ARG A 81 3.59 12.62 -4.44
CA ARG A 81 2.15 12.35 -4.62
C ARG A 81 1.69 11.18 -3.75
N THR A 82 2.41 10.08 -3.80
CA THR A 82 2.08 8.87 -3.03
C THR A 82 2.09 9.15 -1.54
N LEU A 83 3.13 9.83 -1.05
CA LEU A 83 3.22 10.21 0.37
C LEU A 83 2.11 11.17 0.80
N ASN A 84 1.79 12.18 0.00
CA ASN A 84 0.72 13.12 0.30
C ASN A 84 -0.65 12.43 0.35
N THR A 85 -0.94 11.55 -0.61
CA THR A 85 -2.19 10.79 -0.65
C THR A 85 -2.31 9.88 0.57
N SER A 86 -1.26 9.15 0.89
CA SER A 86 -1.22 8.26 2.05
C SER A 86 -1.32 9.01 3.37
N LEU A 87 -0.62 10.12 3.50
CA LEU A 87 -0.63 10.93 4.72
C LEU A 87 -2.00 11.56 4.96
N THR A 88 -2.64 12.13 3.94
CA THR A 88 -3.98 12.69 4.08
C THR A 88 -5.02 11.62 4.43
N THR A 89 -4.93 10.45 3.81
CA THR A 89 -5.79 9.30 4.14
C THR A 89 -5.56 8.84 5.58
N LEU A 90 -4.32 8.73 6.03
CA LEU A 90 -3.98 8.35 7.40
C LEU A 90 -4.51 9.35 8.43
N ILE A 91 -4.41 10.63 8.17
CA ILE A 91 -4.94 11.66 9.07
C ILE A 91 -6.45 11.50 9.27
N VAL A 92 -7.19 11.27 8.19
CA VAL A 92 -8.64 11.04 8.25
C VAL A 92 -8.96 9.76 9.00
N LEU A 93 -8.27 8.66 8.71
CA LEU A 93 -8.47 7.37 9.37
C LEU A 93 -8.14 7.45 10.86
N LEU A 94 -7.06 8.13 11.25
CA LEU A 94 -6.69 8.35 12.64
C LEU A 94 -7.73 9.20 13.37
N ALA A 95 -8.25 10.24 12.74
CA ALA A 95 -9.33 11.05 13.32
C ALA A 95 -10.58 10.20 13.60
N ILE A 96 -11.00 9.38 12.65
CA ILE A 96 -12.13 8.47 12.83
C ILE A 96 -11.83 7.40 13.89
N PHE A 97 -10.61 6.89 13.94
CA PHE A 97 -10.18 5.92 14.95
C PHE A 97 -10.26 6.49 16.38
N ILE A 98 -9.84 7.73 16.57
CA ILE A 98 -9.80 8.39 17.88
C ILE A 98 -11.21 8.84 18.30
N PHE A 99 -11.95 9.49 17.40
CA PHE A 99 -13.25 10.12 17.71
C PHE A 99 -14.44 9.22 17.37
N GLY A 100 -14.23 8.14 16.62
CA GLY A 100 -15.29 7.20 16.24
C GLY A 100 -15.71 6.29 17.38
N GLY A 101 -16.86 5.67 17.22
CA GLY A 101 -17.39 4.71 18.18
C GLY A 101 -16.55 3.44 18.27
N GLU A 102 -16.67 2.75 19.40
CA GLU A 102 -15.92 1.51 19.67
C GLU A 102 -16.17 0.41 18.62
N SER A 103 -17.38 0.37 18.06
CA SER A 103 -17.77 -0.62 17.04
C SER A 103 -16.98 -0.56 15.74
N ILE A 104 -16.40 0.61 15.39
CA ILE A 104 -15.65 0.80 14.16
C ILE A 104 -14.12 0.84 14.36
N ARG A 105 -13.65 0.80 15.61
CA ARG A 105 -12.21 0.91 15.90
C ARG A 105 -11.39 -0.22 15.29
N GLY A 106 -11.85 -1.46 15.37
CA GLY A 106 -11.18 -2.59 14.75
C GLY A 106 -11.08 -2.45 13.22
N PHE A 107 -12.15 -2.00 12.58
CA PHE A 107 -12.19 -1.69 11.15
C PHE A 107 -11.19 -0.57 10.78
N MET A 108 -11.19 0.54 11.52
CA MET A 108 -10.26 1.64 11.30
C MET A 108 -8.81 1.24 11.53
N PHE A 109 -8.54 0.43 12.54
CA PHE A 109 -7.21 -0.12 12.82
C PHE A 109 -6.67 -0.94 11.63
N ALA A 110 -7.48 -1.85 11.09
CA ALA A 110 -7.12 -2.62 9.90
C ALA A 110 -6.82 -1.73 8.69
N LEU A 111 -7.63 -0.69 8.45
CA LEU A 111 -7.40 0.27 7.37
C LEU A 111 -6.12 1.10 7.56
N ILE A 112 -5.84 1.56 8.76
CA ILE A 112 -4.62 2.32 9.08
C ILE A 112 -3.38 1.49 8.75
N ILE A 113 -3.32 0.26 9.25
CA ILE A 113 -2.20 -0.65 8.96
C ILE A 113 -2.12 -0.90 7.46
N GLY A 114 -3.24 -1.19 6.82
CA GLY A 114 -3.31 -1.48 5.39
C GLY A 114 -2.82 -0.34 4.51
N VAL A 115 -3.17 0.91 4.83
CA VAL A 115 -2.70 2.09 4.09
C VAL A 115 -1.19 2.29 4.27
N MET A 116 -0.68 2.14 5.49
CA MET A 116 0.76 2.23 5.75
C MET A 116 1.55 1.17 5.00
N VAL A 117 1.12 -0.07 5.08
CA VAL A 117 1.77 -1.22 4.42
C VAL A 117 1.64 -1.12 2.91
N GLY A 118 0.47 -0.76 2.37
CA GLY A 118 0.25 -0.60 0.93
C GLY A 118 1.10 0.50 0.31
N THR A 119 1.28 1.61 1.01
CA THR A 119 2.19 2.67 0.56
C THR A 119 3.64 2.21 0.53
N TYR A 120 4.08 1.52 1.56
CA TYR A 120 5.41 0.94 1.64
C TYR A 120 5.64 -0.10 0.53
N SER A 121 4.70 -1.02 0.35
CA SER A 121 4.86 -2.15 -0.57
C SER A 121 4.86 -1.73 -2.04
N SER A 122 4.14 -0.68 -2.41
CA SER A 122 4.12 -0.17 -3.78
C SER A 122 5.51 0.31 -4.25
N VAL A 123 6.26 0.91 -3.35
CA VAL A 123 7.61 1.42 -3.62
C VAL A 123 8.68 0.34 -3.43
N PHE A 124 8.65 -0.36 -2.30
CA PHE A 124 9.76 -1.24 -1.89
C PHE A 124 9.60 -2.72 -2.26
N ILE A 125 8.41 -3.15 -2.65
CA ILE A 125 8.15 -4.54 -3.03
C ILE A 125 7.74 -4.66 -4.49
N ALA A 126 6.72 -3.93 -4.91
CA ALA A 126 6.20 -4.02 -6.27
C ALA A 126 7.22 -3.53 -7.31
N THR A 127 7.92 -2.45 -7.03
CA THR A 127 8.87 -1.85 -7.97
C THR A 127 10.12 -2.70 -8.18
N PRO A 128 10.81 -3.22 -7.15
CA PRO A 128 11.94 -4.14 -7.36
C PRO A 128 11.54 -5.40 -8.13
N ILE A 129 10.40 -6.00 -7.84
CA ILE A 129 9.91 -7.18 -8.57
C ILE A 129 9.66 -6.86 -10.04
N MET A 130 9.09 -5.68 -10.33
CA MET A 130 8.89 -5.24 -11.71
C MET A 130 10.24 -5.00 -12.41
N PHE A 131 11.20 -4.36 -11.75
CA PHE A 131 12.52 -4.09 -12.28
C PHE A 131 13.27 -5.38 -12.64
N ASP A 132 13.28 -6.36 -11.74
CA ASP A 132 13.90 -7.65 -11.97
C ASP A 132 13.24 -8.42 -13.12
N SER A 133 11.92 -8.37 -13.19
CA SER A 133 11.16 -8.98 -14.30
C SER A 133 11.45 -8.32 -15.65
N TYR A 134 11.70 -7.02 -15.67
CA TYR A 134 12.08 -6.28 -16.87
C TYR A 134 13.51 -6.60 -17.31
N LYS A 135 14.44 -6.64 -16.36
CA LYS A 135 15.85 -6.95 -16.61
C LYS A 135 16.06 -8.36 -17.17
N ASN A 136 15.27 -9.32 -16.74
CA ASN A 136 15.34 -10.71 -17.20
C ASN A 136 14.76 -10.95 -18.60
N LYS A 137 14.07 -9.95 -19.20
CA LYS A 137 13.49 -10.04 -20.54
C LYS A 137 14.36 -9.45 -21.65
N ASN A 138 15.39 -8.71 -21.30
CA ASN A 138 16.39 -8.13 -22.21
C ASN A 138 17.75 -8.80 -22.04
#